data_043da4a2e19f53c58fd93848ada13bbb
#
_entry.id   043da4a2e19f53c58fd93848ada13bbb
#
_cell.length_a   1.000
_cell.length_b   1.000
_cell.length_c   1.000
_cell.angle_alpha   90.00
_cell.angle_beta   90.00
_cell.angle_gamma   90.00
#
_symmetry.space_group_name_H-M   'P 1'
#
loop_
_entity.id
_entity.type
_entity.pdbx_description
1 polymer ?
#
loop_
_entity_poly.entity_id
_entity_poly.type
_entity_poly.pdbx_seq_one_letter_code
_entity_poly.pdbx_strand_id
1 'polypeptide(L)'
;KMSKDDLLSAIATSEGRILVCETIGLIQPMLGDVTNAEFVASMGADIILLNIFDVNKPVIQALPKVAPEETIRKLKELTGRPIGINLEPLEQNAESSVETLDMWQLSSGRAATLENAQKAVAMGVDFIVLTGNPGIGVTNTAILDTLKLYREHLGNDVALIAGKMHAAGI
;
A
#
# COMPACT_ATOMS: atom_id res chain seq x y z
N LYS A 1 -5.03 3.43 17.99
CA LYS A 1 -4.80 2.64 16.77
C LYS A 1 -6.09 1.92 16.42
N MET A 2 -6.61 2.10 15.21
CA MET A 2 -7.76 1.35 14.69
C MET A 2 -7.31 -0.10 14.47
N SER A 3 -8.08 -1.08 14.94
CA SER A 3 -7.82 -2.48 14.63
C SER A 3 -8.30 -2.81 13.21
N LYS A 4 -7.89 -3.98 12.70
CA LYS A 4 -8.42 -4.48 11.42
C LYS A 4 -9.96 -4.58 11.44
N ASP A 5 -10.50 -5.10 12.53
CA ASP A 5 -11.95 -5.32 12.63
C ASP A 5 -12.72 -3.99 12.75
N ASP A 6 -12.15 -2.98 13.43
CA ASP A 6 -12.70 -1.63 13.44
C ASP A 6 -12.71 -1.00 12.03
N LEU A 7 -11.61 -1.16 11.28
CA LEU A 7 -11.51 -0.67 9.90
C LEU A 7 -12.55 -1.33 9.00
N LEU A 8 -12.64 -2.66 9.04
CA LEU A 8 -13.61 -3.41 8.22
C LEU A 8 -15.05 -3.07 8.61
N SER A 9 -15.33 -2.91 9.90
CA SER A 9 -16.66 -2.50 10.39
C SER A 9 -17.00 -1.09 9.92
N ALA A 10 -16.07 -0.14 10.00
CA ALA A 10 -16.26 1.23 9.51
C ALA A 10 -16.56 1.25 8.01
N ILE A 11 -15.82 0.47 7.21
CA ILE A 11 -16.06 0.34 5.78
C ILE A 11 -17.48 -0.23 5.52
N ALA A 12 -17.84 -1.31 6.18
CA ALA A 12 -19.14 -1.97 5.99
C ALA A 12 -20.31 -1.04 6.37
N THR A 13 -20.21 -0.33 7.49
CA THR A 13 -21.28 0.55 7.99
C THR A 13 -21.36 1.89 7.23
N SER A 14 -20.35 2.24 6.44
CA SER A 14 -20.37 3.46 5.63
C SER A 14 -21.31 3.39 4.42
N GLU A 15 -21.84 2.22 4.10
CA GLU A 15 -22.77 2.00 2.97
C GLU A 15 -22.19 2.48 1.61
N GLY A 16 -20.88 2.29 1.40
CA GLY A 16 -20.18 2.67 0.18
C GLY A 16 -19.81 4.17 0.09
N ARG A 17 -19.88 4.92 1.17
CA ARG A 17 -19.54 6.35 1.18
C ARG A 17 -18.08 6.65 1.56
N ILE A 18 -17.22 5.64 1.68
CA ILE A 18 -15.81 5.84 1.95
C ILE A 18 -15.06 6.24 0.68
N LEU A 19 -14.25 7.29 0.80
CA LEU A 19 -13.34 7.75 -0.22
C LEU A 19 -11.92 7.27 0.08
N VAL A 20 -11.41 6.37 -0.74
CA VAL A 20 -10.00 5.94 -0.72
C VAL A 20 -9.24 6.74 -1.75
N CYS A 21 -8.21 7.48 -1.32
CA CYS A 21 -7.33 8.21 -2.22
C CYS A 21 -5.97 7.51 -2.32
N GLU A 22 -5.54 7.27 -3.55
CA GLU A 22 -4.20 6.77 -3.86
C GLU A 22 -3.23 7.93 -4.03
N THR A 23 -2.06 7.84 -3.40
CA THR A 23 -0.97 8.81 -3.53
C THR A 23 0.36 8.10 -3.73
N ILE A 24 1.33 8.80 -4.34
CA ILE A 24 2.70 8.29 -4.52
C ILE A 24 3.63 9.16 -3.68
N GLY A 25 4.26 8.56 -2.66
CA GLY A 25 5.12 9.28 -1.73
C GLY A 25 6.38 9.89 -2.36
N LEU A 26 6.88 9.27 -3.44
CA LEU A 26 8.09 9.73 -4.15
C LEU A 26 7.87 10.99 -4.99
N ILE A 27 6.62 11.31 -5.32
CA ILE A 27 6.30 12.46 -6.18
C ILE A 27 6.36 13.76 -5.37
N GLN A 28 6.90 14.80 -6.01
CA GLN A 28 6.95 16.15 -5.45
C GLN A 28 5.58 16.58 -4.96
N PRO A 29 5.45 17.06 -3.72
CA PRO A 29 4.18 17.51 -3.17
C PRO A 29 3.59 18.69 -3.95
N MET A 30 2.29 18.70 -4.11
CA MET A 30 1.58 19.80 -4.80
C MET A 30 1.68 21.13 -4.02
N LEU A 31 1.77 21.05 -2.69
CA LEU A 31 1.82 22.23 -1.80
C LEU A 31 3.21 22.46 -1.17
N GLY A 32 4.26 21.90 -1.76
CA GLY A 32 5.64 22.12 -1.30
C GLY A 32 5.95 21.40 0.01
N ASP A 33 5.63 22.01 1.15
CA ASP A 33 6.00 21.50 2.48
C ASP A 33 4.95 20.59 3.13
N VAL A 34 3.86 20.30 2.43
CA VAL A 34 2.76 19.42 2.88
C VAL A 34 2.75 18.17 2.03
N THR A 35 2.78 16.99 2.62
CA THR A 35 2.74 15.73 1.88
C THR A 35 1.47 15.62 1.03
N ASN A 36 1.54 14.92 -0.10
CA ASN A 36 0.33 14.66 -0.90
C ASN A 36 -0.74 13.89 -0.11
N ALA A 37 -0.35 13.08 0.88
CA ALA A 37 -1.27 12.37 1.76
C ALA A 37 -2.04 13.34 2.68
N GLU A 38 -1.38 14.33 3.29
CA GLU A 38 -2.06 15.38 4.07
C GLU A 38 -2.98 16.21 3.18
N PHE A 39 -2.55 16.52 1.95
CA PHE A 39 -3.36 17.25 1.00
C PHE A 39 -4.68 16.52 0.69
N VAL A 40 -4.63 15.24 0.31
CA VAL A 40 -5.86 14.49 0.01
C VAL A 40 -6.71 14.24 1.26
N ALA A 41 -6.10 14.09 2.45
CA ALA A 41 -6.84 14.02 3.71
C ALA A 41 -7.64 15.31 3.97
N SER A 42 -7.04 16.48 3.70
CA SER A 42 -7.72 17.77 3.83
C SER A 42 -8.86 17.96 2.84
N MET A 43 -8.79 17.28 1.68
CA MET A 43 -9.84 17.27 0.66
C MET A 43 -10.95 16.25 0.94
N GLY A 44 -10.88 15.52 2.05
CA GLY A 44 -11.95 14.61 2.49
C GLY A 44 -11.68 13.14 2.23
N ALA A 45 -10.44 12.73 1.91
CA ALA A 45 -10.11 11.32 1.86
C ALA A 45 -10.29 10.68 3.24
N ASP A 46 -10.99 9.55 3.29
CA ASP A 46 -11.21 8.77 4.51
C ASP A 46 -10.07 7.78 4.75
N ILE A 47 -9.51 7.25 3.68
CA ILE A 47 -8.44 6.24 3.69
C ILE A 47 -7.40 6.64 2.65
N ILE A 48 -6.14 6.41 2.94
CA ILE A 48 -5.02 6.72 2.03
C ILE A 48 -4.30 5.44 1.65
N LEU A 49 -4.11 5.24 0.33
CA LEU A 49 -3.31 4.16 -0.23
C LEU A 49 -2.01 4.75 -0.78
N LEU A 50 -0.88 4.30 -0.26
CA LEU A 50 0.43 4.66 -0.81
C LEU A 50 0.80 3.70 -1.94
N ASN A 51 0.76 4.17 -3.17
CA ASN A 51 1.23 3.41 -4.32
C ASN A 51 2.75 3.57 -4.49
N ILE A 52 3.41 2.56 -5.06
CA ILE A 52 4.87 2.54 -5.29
C ILE A 52 5.67 2.72 -3.98
N PHE A 53 5.11 2.36 -2.85
CA PHE A 53 5.80 2.47 -1.56
C PHE A 53 6.75 1.28 -1.37
N ASP A 54 8.04 1.59 -1.18
CA ASP A 54 9.09 0.59 -0.93
C ASP A 54 9.34 0.47 0.56
N VAL A 55 9.02 -0.67 1.17
CA VAL A 55 9.20 -0.89 2.62
C VAL A 55 10.67 -0.95 3.04
N ASN A 56 11.60 -1.18 2.09
CA ASN A 56 13.05 -1.18 2.34
C ASN A 56 13.66 0.23 2.20
N LYS A 57 12.97 1.13 1.48
CA LYS A 57 13.37 2.53 1.29
C LYS A 57 12.15 3.43 1.39
N PRO A 58 11.55 3.57 2.59
CA PRO A 58 10.29 4.29 2.79
C PRO A 58 10.51 5.80 2.67
N VAL A 59 10.26 6.35 1.48
CA VAL A 59 10.40 7.78 1.18
C VAL A 59 9.05 8.39 0.92
N ILE A 60 8.74 9.47 1.65
CA ILE A 60 7.59 10.34 1.41
C ILE A 60 8.09 11.76 1.37
N GLN A 61 7.92 12.44 0.24
CA GLN A 61 8.34 13.82 0.06
C GLN A 61 7.57 14.75 1.01
N ALA A 62 8.26 15.74 1.57
CA ALA A 62 7.78 16.68 2.59
C ALA A 62 7.41 16.05 3.96
N LEU A 63 7.58 14.74 4.14
CA LEU A 63 7.43 14.17 5.48
C LEU A 63 8.58 14.68 6.39
N PRO A 64 8.31 15.12 7.63
CA PRO A 64 9.35 15.40 8.60
C PRO A 64 10.31 14.22 8.77
N LYS A 65 11.60 14.51 8.95
CA LYS A 65 12.62 13.47 9.11
C LYS A 65 12.31 12.60 10.32
N VAL A 66 12.18 11.31 10.09
CA VAL A 66 11.98 10.27 11.09
C VAL A 66 12.83 9.05 10.71
N ALA A 67 12.96 8.09 11.62
CA ALA A 67 13.53 6.79 11.29
C ALA A 67 12.67 6.07 10.25
N PRO A 68 13.25 5.28 9.32
CA PRO A 68 12.52 4.60 8.26
C PRO A 68 11.30 3.82 8.77
N GLU A 69 11.42 3.12 9.86
CA GLU A 69 10.38 2.32 10.51
C GLU A 69 9.22 3.17 11.08
N GLU A 70 9.43 4.46 11.30
CA GLU A 70 8.42 5.39 11.82
C GLU A 70 7.68 6.16 10.72
N THR A 71 8.06 5.99 9.45
CA THR A 71 7.52 6.74 8.31
C THR A 71 5.98 6.66 8.25
N ILE A 72 5.40 5.48 8.33
CA ILE A 72 3.94 5.29 8.27
C ILE A 72 3.26 5.86 9.52
N ARG A 73 3.85 5.63 10.71
CA ARG A 73 3.28 6.17 11.97
C ARG A 73 3.25 7.69 11.93
N LYS A 74 4.33 8.33 11.45
CA LYS A 74 4.39 9.79 11.31
C LYS A 74 3.36 10.30 10.31
N LEU A 75 3.19 9.64 9.18
CA LEU A 75 2.17 10.02 8.21
C LEU A 75 0.76 9.89 8.79
N LYS A 76 0.48 8.85 9.56
CA LYS A 76 -0.81 8.66 10.27
C LYS A 76 -1.06 9.75 11.30
N GLU A 77 -0.03 10.18 12.02
CA GLU A 77 -0.12 11.29 12.97
C GLU A 77 -0.54 12.59 12.28
N LEU A 78 0.06 12.89 11.11
CA LEU A 78 -0.22 14.11 10.36
C LEU A 78 -1.60 14.09 9.67
N THR A 79 -2.00 12.95 9.14
CA THR A 79 -3.24 12.83 8.35
C THR A 79 -4.45 12.47 9.20
N GLY A 80 -4.28 11.79 10.31
CA GLY A 80 -5.36 11.21 11.10
C GLY A 80 -6.16 10.14 10.34
N ARG A 81 -5.60 9.51 9.30
CA ARG A 81 -6.28 8.55 8.43
C ARG A 81 -5.63 7.16 8.50
N PRO A 82 -6.40 6.09 8.26
CA PRO A 82 -5.83 4.78 7.98
C PRO A 82 -4.96 4.83 6.72
N ILE A 83 -3.79 4.20 6.81
CA ILE A 83 -2.80 4.15 5.72
C ILE A 83 -2.57 2.71 5.29
N GLY A 84 -2.67 2.45 3.99
CA GLY A 84 -2.29 1.19 3.38
C GLY A 84 -1.23 1.36 2.32
N ILE A 85 -0.69 0.24 1.87
CA ILE A 85 0.30 0.17 0.78
C ILE A 85 -0.07 -0.90 -0.24
N ASN A 86 0.42 -0.76 -1.47
CA ASN A 86 0.40 -1.85 -2.46
C ASN A 86 1.60 -2.75 -2.26
N LEU A 87 1.39 -4.05 -2.37
CA LEU A 87 2.45 -5.03 -2.64
C LEU A 87 2.06 -5.87 -3.86
N GLU A 88 3.05 -6.22 -4.66
CA GLU A 88 2.84 -6.88 -5.95
C GLU A 88 3.22 -8.36 -5.87
N PRO A 89 2.22 -9.29 -5.93
CA PRO A 89 2.45 -10.73 -5.85
C PRO A 89 2.98 -11.24 -7.19
N LEU A 90 4.29 -11.43 -7.28
CA LEU A 90 4.94 -12.02 -8.45
C LEU A 90 5.08 -13.54 -8.31
N GLU A 91 4.98 -14.26 -9.41
CA GLU A 91 5.48 -15.62 -9.47
C GLU A 91 7.01 -15.62 -9.34
N GLN A 92 7.55 -16.59 -8.60
CA GLN A 92 8.98 -16.68 -8.25
C GLN A 92 9.94 -16.67 -9.45
N ASN A 93 9.43 -16.84 -10.67
CA ASN A 93 10.18 -16.92 -11.93
C ASN A 93 9.80 -15.83 -12.95
N ALA A 94 9.06 -14.80 -12.58
CA ALA A 94 8.71 -13.73 -13.49
C ALA A 94 9.93 -12.81 -13.71
N GLU A 95 10.66 -13.03 -14.79
CA GLU A 95 11.60 -12.04 -15.30
C GLU A 95 10.78 -10.85 -15.81
N SER A 96 11.01 -9.67 -15.24
CA SER A 96 10.40 -8.43 -15.72
C SER A 96 11.01 -8.08 -17.10
N SER A 97 10.29 -8.39 -18.16
CA SER A 97 10.73 -8.21 -19.54
C SER A 97 10.37 -6.85 -20.17
N VAL A 98 9.96 -5.87 -19.34
CA VAL A 98 9.54 -4.56 -19.85
C VAL A 98 10.57 -3.51 -19.44
N GLU A 99 11.20 -2.87 -20.45
CA GLU A 99 11.94 -1.62 -20.27
C GLU A 99 10.94 -0.52 -19.87
N THR A 100 10.76 -0.31 -18.58
CA THR A 100 9.93 0.74 -18.01
C THR A 100 10.81 1.81 -17.37
N LEU A 101 10.28 3.03 -17.25
CA LEU A 101 10.94 4.10 -16.49
C LEU A 101 11.32 3.60 -15.10
N ASP A 102 12.49 3.98 -14.59
CA ASP A 102 13.08 3.47 -13.34
C ASP A 102 12.10 3.41 -12.14
N MET A 103 11.19 4.38 -12.02
CA MET A 103 10.19 4.40 -10.94
C MET A 103 9.12 3.30 -11.05
N TRP A 104 8.91 2.72 -12.24
CA TRP A 104 7.93 1.66 -12.48
C TRP A 104 8.56 0.27 -12.38
N GLN A 105 9.87 0.16 -12.34
CA GLN A 105 10.54 -1.11 -12.07
C GLN A 105 10.18 -1.57 -10.65
N LEU A 106 9.85 -2.85 -10.52
CA LEU A 106 9.53 -3.41 -9.22
C LEU A 106 10.79 -3.49 -8.35
N SER A 107 10.88 -2.62 -7.36
CA SER A 107 11.92 -2.72 -6.34
C SER A 107 11.64 -3.88 -5.39
N SER A 108 12.69 -4.41 -4.75
CA SER A 108 12.57 -5.55 -3.83
C SER A 108 11.59 -5.29 -2.67
N GLY A 109 11.48 -4.05 -2.22
CA GLY A 109 10.56 -3.68 -1.11
C GLY A 109 9.09 -3.51 -1.51
N ARG A 110 8.77 -3.65 -2.82
CA ARG A 110 7.39 -3.61 -3.33
C ARG A 110 6.85 -5.00 -3.65
N ALA A 111 7.71 -6.01 -3.71
CA ALA A 111 7.28 -7.39 -3.93
C ALA A 111 6.46 -7.91 -2.73
N ALA A 112 5.40 -8.66 -3.01
CA ALA A 112 4.53 -9.22 -1.98
C ALA A 112 5.15 -10.46 -1.31
N THR A 113 6.35 -10.31 -0.76
CA THR A 113 6.98 -11.33 0.09
C THR A 113 6.43 -11.26 1.51
N LEU A 114 6.49 -12.36 2.25
CA LEU A 114 6.09 -12.38 3.66
C LEU A 114 6.93 -11.41 4.50
N GLU A 115 8.23 -11.33 4.23
CA GLU A 115 9.14 -10.40 4.92
C GLU A 115 8.71 -8.93 4.74
N ASN A 116 8.40 -8.53 3.50
CA ASN A 116 7.95 -7.17 3.21
C ASN A 116 6.60 -6.85 3.88
N ALA A 117 5.69 -7.81 3.89
CA ALA A 117 4.41 -7.65 4.60
C ALA A 117 4.60 -7.51 6.11
N GLN A 118 5.48 -8.29 6.72
CA GLN A 118 5.83 -8.17 8.14
C GLN A 118 6.47 -6.81 8.47
N LYS A 119 7.38 -6.32 7.60
CA LYS A 119 7.95 -4.97 7.73
C LYS A 119 6.87 -3.89 7.65
N ALA A 120 5.95 -4.00 6.69
CA ALA A 120 4.84 -3.06 6.54
C ALA A 120 3.96 -3.01 7.80
N VAL A 121 3.60 -4.17 8.34
CA VAL A 121 2.83 -4.28 9.60
C VAL A 121 3.59 -3.65 10.76
N ALA A 122 4.90 -3.92 10.88
CA ALA A 122 5.75 -3.34 11.92
C ALA A 122 5.85 -1.81 11.79
N MET A 123 5.83 -1.25 10.57
CA MET A 123 5.77 0.20 10.32
C MET A 123 4.41 0.81 10.67
N GLY A 124 3.37 0.00 10.84
CA GLY A 124 2.04 0.43 11.30
C GLY A 124 1.03 0.66 10.19
N VAL A 125 1.15 0.02 9.03
CA VAL A 125 0.09 0.03 8.01
C VAL A 125 -1.19 -0.61 8.56
N ASP A 126 -2.34 -0.14 8.08
CA ASP A 126 -3.65 -0.65 8.49
C ASP A 126 -4.18 -1.70 7.50
N PHE A 127 -3.75 -1.62 6.25
CA PHE A 127 -4.12 -2.59 5.23
C PHE A 127 -3.04 -2.74 4.15
N ILE A 128 -3.03 -3.90 3.49
CA ILE A 128 -2.17 -4.19 2.35
C ILE A 128 -3.06 -4.54 1.16
N VAL A 129 -2.81 -3.89 0.02
CA VAL A 129 -3.46 -4.20 -1.26
C VAL A 129 -2.54 -5.08 -2.09
N LEU A 130 -3.00 -6.27 -2.43
CA LEU A 130 -2.33 -7.13 -3.40
C LEU A 130 -2.79 -6.71 -4.79
N THR A 131 -1.94 -6.01 -5.51
CA THR A 131 -2.30 -5.42 -6.80
C THR A 131 -1.96 -6.37 -7.94
N GLY A 132 -2.97 -6.72 -8.71
CA GLY A 132 -2.79 -7.48 -9.95
C GLY A 132 -2.38 -6.58 -11.10
N ASN A 133 -1.10 -6.34 -11.29
CA ASN A 133 -0.58 -5.63 -12.45
C ASN A 133 -0.14 -6.63 -13.54
N PRO A 134 -0.87 -6.74 -14.66
CA PRO A 134 -0.52 -7.68 -15.72
C PRO A 134 0.77 -7.30 -16.46
N GLY A 135 1.14 -6.02 -16.47
CA GLY A 135 2.36 -5.53 -17.10
C GLY A 135 3.64 -6.05 -16.48
N ILE A 136 3.56 -6.58 -15.23
CA ILE A 136 4.69 -7.20 -14.53
C ILE A 136 4.47 -8.69 -14.26
N GLY A 137 3.49 -9.32 -14.93
CA GLY A 137 3.28 -10.76 -14.86
C GLY A 137 2.51 -11.26 -13.63
N VAL A 138 1.76 -10.41 -12.94
CA VAL A 138 0.93 -10.86 -11.79
C VAL A 138 -0.26 -11.68 -12.27
N THR A 139 -0.35 -12.92 -11.80
CA THR A 139 -1.45 -13.85 -12.10
C THR A 139 -2.49 -13.88 -10.97
N ASN A 140 -3.70 -14.38 -11.29
CA ASN A 140 -4.73 -14.62 -10.27
C ASN A 140 -4.26 -15.64 -9.23
N THR A 141 -3.53 -16.65 -9.65
CA THR A 141 -2.98 -17.69 -8.77
C THR A 141 -1.99 -17.06 -7.78
N ALA A 142 -1.07 -16.22 -8.25
CA ALA A 142 -0.11 -15.53 -7.38
C ALA A 142 -0.82 -14.66 -6.33
N ILE A 143 -1.89 -13.95 -6.71
CA ILE A 143 -2.71 -13.16 -5.76
C ILE A 143 -3.34 -14.07 -4.70
N LEU A 144 -3.97 -15.17 -5.11
CA LEU A 144 -4.67 -16.10 -4.20
C LEU A 144 -3.70 -16.79 -3.24
N ASP A 145 -2.55 -17.23 -3.73
CA ASP A 145 -1.56 -17.91 -2.92
C ASP A 145 -0.90 -16.95 -1.92
N THR A 146 -0.65 -15.71 -2.34
CA THR A 146 -0.16 -14.66 -1.43
C THR A 146 -1.20 -14.30 -0.37
N LEU A 147 -2.49 -14.22 -0.73
CA LEU A 147 -3.56 -13.99 0.26
C LEU A 147 -3.60 -15.08 1.33
N LYS A 148 -3.49 -16.36 0.93
CA LYS A 148 -3.45 -17.49 1.88
C LYS A 148 -2.23 -17.37 2.80
N LEU A 149 -1.04 -17.17 2.21
CA LEU A 149 0.21 -16.99 2.94
C LEU A 149 0.12 -15.85 3.97
N TYR A 150 -0.39 -14.69 3.57
CA TYR A 150 -0.52 -13.54 4.46
C TYR A 150 -1.55 -13.79 5.56
N ARG A 151 -2.68 -14.41 5.23
CA ARG A 151 -3.70 -14.73 6.24
C ARG A 151 -3.19 -15.70 7.29
N GLU A 152 -2.41 -16.69 6.88
CA GLU A 152 -1.80 -17.68 7.78
C GLU A 152 -0.77 -17.05 8.73
N HIS A 153 0.08 -16.14 8.23
CA HIS A 153 1.23 -15.64 8.97
C HIS A 153 1.02 -14.26 9.62
N LEU A 154 0.16 -13.42 9.06
CA LEU A 154 -0.15 -12.09 9.60
C LEU A 154 -1.44 -12.09 10.44
N GLY A 155 -2.24 -13.14 10.35
CA GLY A 155 -3.46 -13.28 11.15
C GLY A 155 -4.40 -12.09 11.02
N ASN A 156 -4.67 -11.44 12.14
CA ASN A 156 -5.57 -10.29 12.25
C ASN A 156 -4.87 -8.93 12.39
N ASP A 157 -3.55 -8.88 12.23
CA ASP A 157 -2.78 -7.66 12.44
C ASP A 157 -3.01 -6.58 11.38
N VAL A 158 -3.45 -7.00 10.18
CA VAL A 158 -3.64 -6.13 9.01
C VAL A 158 -4.84 -6.56 8.17
N ALA A 159 -5.57 -5.60 7.59
CA ALA A 159 -6.59 -5.89 6.60
C ALA A 159 -5.93 -6.21 5.24
N LEU A 160 -6.48 -7.18 4.52
CA LEU A 160 -6.00 -7.57 3.20
C LEU A 160 -7.05 -7.23 2.16
N ILE A 161 -6.60 -6.57 1.10
CA ILE A 161 -7.40 -6.22 -0.08
C ILE A 161 -6.70 -6.83 -1.29
N ALA A 162 -7.45 -7.38 -2.21
CA ALA A 162 -6.91 -7.87 -3.47
C ALA A 162 -7.74 -7.34 -4.64
N GLY A 163 -7.05 -6.99 -5.70
CA GLY A 163 -7.69 -6.50 -6.91
C GLY A 163 -6.77 -6.55 -8.11
N LYS A 164 -7.37 -6.44 -9.29
CA LYS A 164 -6.65 -6.24 -10.53
C LYS A 164 -6.76 -4.81 -10.98
N MET A 165 -5.72 -4.34 -11.65
CA MET A 165 -5.80 -3.08 -12.37
C MET A 165 -6.90 -3.17 -13.45
N HIS A 166 -7.55 -2.05 -13.75
CA HIS A 166 -8.45 -1.93 -14.89
C HIS A 166 -7.74 -2.37 -16.18
N ALA A 167 -8.45 -2.92 -17.11
CA ALA A 167 -7.91 -3.49 -18.35
C ALA A 167 -6.92 -4.66 -18.16
N ALA A 168 -6.78 -5.20 -16.97
CA ALA A 168 -5.92 -6.32 -16.68
C ALA A 168 -6.60 -7.67 -17.01
N GLY A 169 -6.86 -7.90 -18.27
CA GLY A 169 -7.28 -9.22 -18.76
C GLY A 169 -8.55 -9.74 -18.08
N ILE A 170 -9.64 -9.17 -18.43
CA ILE A 170 -10.96 -9.78 -18.25
C ILE A 170 -11.20 -10.73 -19.42
#